data_c21e6bcf8145e6b720399781a634fced
#
_entry.id   c21e6bcf8145e6b720399781a634fced
#
_cell.length_a   1.000
_cell.length_b   1.000
_cell.length_c   1.000
_cell.angle_alpha   90.00
_cell.angle_beta   90.00
_cell.angle_gamma   90.00
#
_symmetry.space_group_name_H-M   'P 1'
#
loop_
_entity.id
_entity.type
_entity.pdbx_description
1 polymer ?
#
loop_
_entity_poly.entity_id
_entity_poly.type
_entity_poly.pdbx_seq_one_letter_code
_entity_poly.pdbx_strand_id
1 'polypeptide(L)'
;SKNLNRIFYNLKFNNNKSNLKEKLFEIKFKHLFFYFIKKYLLYFLNKINFFKKRKASLWSLHIYNYSKNFIKKINIKKSTKIESPKNAEWADPFIFSYKNKNYVFFENNDLNLNRGKISFGELHGNDLINIKDILKFKYHLSYPFIWKSKNNFYLIPETSEKKSIHIWKAKKFPSQWKYFKTILKNEFCCDTTIIKDKSNNNWLLTNKSNDSSNDPNNELYVYKIIGNFRKLIPHKLNPVITDCRTARNAGKLLIPNKLFRPSQINDSTGYGIGLNINNIDKLNLDSYEERTVKRIFPYKIPNTDGLHHINNSDKHIVFDVRYII
;
A
#
# COMPACT_ATOMS: atom_id res chain seq x y z
N SER A 1 -28.25 5.76 4.40
CA SER A 1 -28.60 6.76 5.45
C SER A 1 -27.57 6.81 6.58
N LYS A 2 -26.97 5.70 7.01
CA LYS A 2 -25.97 5.68 8.10
C LYS A 2 -24.66 6.44 7.75
N ASN A 3 -24.24 6.47 6.50
CA ASN A 3 -23.01 7.17 6.08
C ASN A 3 -23.17 8.70 6.06
N LEU A 4 -24.34 9.22 5.74
CA LEU A 4 -24.62 10.65 5.79
C LEU A 4 -24.62 11.16 7.24
N ASN A 5 -25.22 10.42 8.16
CA ASN A 5 -25.22 10.79 9.59
C ASN A 5 -23.81 10.78 10.19
N ARG A 6 -22.90 9.91 9.72
CA ARG A 6 -21.51 9.86 10.19
C ARG A 6 -20.67 11.03 9.66
N ILE A 7 -20.93 11.48 8.42
CA ILE A 7 -20.32 12.70 7.87
C ILE A 7 -20.77 13.93 8.68
N PHE A 8 -22.06 14.02 9.00
CA PHE A 8 -22.59 15.10 9.85
C PHE A 8 -22.11 15.03 11.30
N TYR A 9 -21.92 13.82 11.86
CA TYR A 9 -21.38 13.64 13.21
C TYR A 9 -19.93 14.10 13.32
N ASN A 10 -19.08 13.76 12.34
CA ASN A 10 -17.68 14.18 12.30
C ASN A 10 -17.52 15.70 12.07
N LEU A 11 -18.46 16.34 11.37
CA LEU A 11 -18.46 17.79 11.17
C LEU A 11 -18.86 18.56 12.46
N LYS A 12 -19.65 17.96 13.35
CA LYS A 12 -20.12 18.60 14.60
C LYS A 12 -19.11 18.55 15.75
N PHE A 13 -18.14 17.60 15.76
CA PHE A 13 -17.22 17.41 16.90
C PHE A 13 -15.83 18.04 16.74
N ASN A 14 -15.53 18.69 15.61
CA ASN A 14 -14.25 19.40 15.40
C ASN A 14 -14.31 20.90 15.74
N ASN A 15 -15.18 21.30 16.64
CA ASN A 15 -15.22 22.68 17.15
C ASN A 15 -14.20 22.89 18.27
N ASN A 16 -12.90 23.03 17.89
CA ASN A 16 -11.93 23.74 18.71
C ASN A 16 -11.12 24.69 17.82
N LYS A 17 -11.59 25.94 17.87
CA LYS A 17 -10.91 27.21 17.61
C LYS A 17 -9.68 27.19 16.69
N SER A 18 -9.92 27.33 15.40
CA SER A 18 -9.07 28.10 14.53
C SER A 18 -9.95 28.97 13.63
N ASN A 19 -9.59 30.25 13.48
CA ASN A 19 -10.30 31.26 12.69
C ASN A 19 -10.25 30.98 11.18
N LEU A 20 -10.85 29.88 10.76
CA LEU A 20 -11.22 29.63 9.37
C LEU A 20 -12.72 29.86 9.28
N LYS A 21 -13.13 30.89 8.53
CA LYS A 21 -14.51 31.07 8.09
C LYS A 21 -14.91 29.78 7.37
N GLU A 22 -15.58 28.89 8.08
CA GLU A 22 -16.23 27.73 7.46
C GLU A 22 -17.24 28.28 6.46
N LYS A 23 -16.93 28.18 5.17
CA LYS A 23 -17.97 28.25 4.14
C LYS A 23 -18.81 26.99 4.31
N LEU A 24 -19.90 27.10 5.04
CA LEU A 24 -20.97 26.13 5.02
C LEU A 24 -21.41 25.98 3.56
N PHE A 25 -21.04 24.87 2.96
CA PHE A 25 -21.54 24.52 1.62
C PHE A 25 -23.01 24.15 1.79
N GLU A 26 -23.92 25.09 1.53
CA GLU A 26 -25.34 24.77 1.35
C GLU A 26 -25.45 23.80 0.17
N ILE A 27 -25.72 22.54 0.48
CA ILE A 27 -26.01 21.53 -0.53
C ILE A 27 -27.41 21.86 -1.07
N LYS A 28 -27.45 22.65 -2.14
CA LYS A 28 -28.73 22.96 -2.83
C LYS A 28 -29.28 21.67 -3.43
N PHE A 29 -30.61 21.50 -3.39
CA PHE A 29 -31.32 20.35 -3.94
C PHE A 29 -30.86 19.96 -5.36
N LYS A 30 -30.51 20.95 -6.21
CA LYS A 30 -29.94 20.73 -7.55
C LYS A 30 -28.62 19.95 -7.51
N HIS A 31 -27.75 20.13 -6.50
CA HIS A 31 -26.49 19.41 -6.40
C HIS A 31 -26.70 17.94 -6.00
N LEU A 32 -27.68 17.67 -5.13
CA LEU A 32 -28.11 16.31 -4.80
C LEU A 32 -28.73 15.61 -6.02
N PHE A 33 -29.57 16.31 -6.76
CA PHE A 33 -30.20 15.79 -7.98
C PHE A 33 -29.15 15.41 -9.03
N PHE A 34 -28.21 16.31 -9.34
CA PHE A 34 -27.12 16.00 -10.28
C PHE A 34 -26.19 14.89 -9.77
N TYR A 35 -25.95 14.82 -8.46
CA TYR A 35 -25.18 13.73 -7.86
C TYR A 35 -25.90 12.38 -8.07
N PHE A 36 -27.18 12.30 -7.81
CA PHE A 36 -27.97 11.07 -8.01
C PHE A 36 -28.06 10.69 -9.48
N ILE A 37 -28.28 11.64 -10.41
CA ILE A 37 -28.27 11.36 -11.86
C ILE A 37 -26.91 10.83 -12.28
N LYS A 38 -25.82 11.49 -11.88
CA LYS A 38 -24.46 11.05 -12.19
C LYS A 38 -24.18 9.65 -11.63
N LYS A 39 -24.60 9.37 -10.40
CA LYS A 39 -24.46 8.07 -9.76
C LYS A 39 -25.28 6.99 -10.48
N TYR A 40 -26.48 7.29 -10.89
CA TYR A 40 -27.36 6.37 -11.64
C TYR A 40 -26.82 6.11 -13.04
N LEU A 41 -26.34 7.14 -13.72
CA LEU A 41 -25.69 7.04 -15.04
C LEU A 41 -24.42 6.20 -14.96
N LEU A 42 -23.58 6.43 -13.97
CA LEU A 42 -22.38 5.63 -13.72
C LEU A 42 -22.71 4.17 -13.37
N TYR A 43 -23.76 3.94 -12.57
CA TYR A 43 -24.25 2.58 -12.29
C TYR A 43 -24.74 1.88 -13.56
N PHE A 44 -25.48 2.58 -14.42
CA PHE A 44 -25.97 2.06 -15.69
C PHE A 44 -24.83 1.79 -16.69
N LEU A 45 -23.88 2.72 -16.81
CA LEU A 45 -22.67 2.55 -17.63
C LEU A 45 -21.79 1.40 -17.12
N ASN A 46 -21.65 1.25 -15.82
CA ASN A 46 -20.95 0.12 -15.22
C ASN A 46 -21.67 -1.21 -15.47
N LYS A 47 -23.00 -1.20 -15.48
CA LYS A 47 -23.81 -2.38 -15.81
C LYS A 47 -23.65 -2.76 -17.29
N ILE A 48 -23.62 -1.80 -18.21
CA ILE A 48 -23.32 -2.03 -19.64
C ILE A 48 -21.87 -2.51 -19.82
N ASN A 49 -20.91 -1.92 -19.12
CA ASN A 49 -19.50 -2.36 -19.14
C ASN A 49 -19.28 -3.72 -18.47
N PHE A 50 -20.17 -4.15 -17.57
CA PHE A 50 -20.16 -5.50 -16.99
C PHE A 50 -20.45 -6.58 -18.03
N PHE A 51 -21.23 -6.27 -19.08
CA PHE A 51 -21.47 -7.16 -20.22
C PHE A 51 -20.30 -7.14 -21.25
N LYS A 52 -19.44 -6.14 -21.24
CA LYS A 52 -18.16 -6.25 -21.93
C LYS A 52 -17.28 -7.15 -21.06
N LYS A 53 -16.95 -8.37 -21.57
CA LYS A 53 -16.01 -9.29 -20.92
C LYS A 53 -14.86 -8.47 -20.31
N ARG A 54 -14.74 -8.46 -18.98
CA ARG A 54 -13.55 -7.89 -18.34
C ARG A 54 -12.36 -8.60 -18.98
N LYS A 55 -11.50 -7.85 -19.63
CA LYS A 55 -10.23 -8.38 -20.12
C LYS A 55 -9.52 -8.94 -18.89
N ALA A 56 -9.00 -10.14 -19.01
CA ALA A 56 -8.15 -10.70 -17.97
C ALA A 56 -7.00 -9.73 -17.72
N SER A 57 -6.59 -9.59 -16.48
CA SER A 57 -5.47 -8.72 -16.14
C SER A 57 -4.58 -9.41 -15.12
N LEU A 58 -3.27 -9.22 -15.24
CA LEU A 58 -2.28 -9.84 -14.37
C LEU A 58 -1.24 -8.81 -13.90
N TRP A 59 -0.90 -8.89 -12.63
CA TRP A 59 0.21 -8.13 -12.06
C TRP A 59 1.56 -8.74 -12.44
N SER A 60 2.52 -7.89 -12.72
CA SER A 60 3.90 -8.27 -13.03
C SER A 60 4.87 -7.32 -12.34
N LEU A 61 6.01 -7.84 -11.91
CA LEU A 61 7.05 -7.02 -11.30
C LEU A 61 7.86 -6.29 -12.37
N HIS A 62 8.28 -5.11 -12.03
CA HIS A 62 9.19 -4.30 -12.82
C HIS A 62 10.39 -3.85 -12.00
N ILE A 63 11.52 -3.73 -12.65
CA ILE A 63 12.74 -3.18 -12.08
C ILE A 63 13.27 -2.03 -12.92
N TYR A 64 13.82 -1.04 -12.24
CA TYR A 64 14.43 0.13 -12.84
C TYR A 64 15.68 0.54 -12.08
N ASN A 65 16.79 0.69 -12.80
CA ASN A 65 18.03 1.21 -12.23
C ASN A 65 18.00 2.73 -12.19
N TYR A 66 18.32 3.35 -11.06
CA TYR A 66 18.29 4.78 -10.94
C TYR A 66 19.57 5.36 -10.34
N SER A 67 19.80 6.67 -10.61
CA SER A 67 20.80 7.50 -9.96
C SER A 67 20.17 8.41 -8.91
N LYS A 68 20.97 9.10 -8.11
CA LYS A 68 20.52 10.09 -7.10
C LYS A 68 19.44 11.04 -7.64
N ASN A 69 18.50 11.44 -6.79
CA ASN A 69 17.33 12.31 -7.09
C ASN A 69 16.20 11.67 -7.91
N PHE A 70 15.96 10.39 -7.72
CA PHE A 70 15.04 9.62 -8.54
C PHE A 70 13.58 10.11 -8.50
N ILE A 71 13.06 10.65 -7.38
CA ILE A 71 11.64 11.06 -7.30
C ILE A 71 11.26 12.03 -8.42
N LYS A 72 12.12 13.02 -8.70
CA LYS A 72 11.88 13.95 -9.81
C LYS A 72 11.99 13.25 -11.16
N LYS A 73 12.86 12.23 -11.28
CA LYS A 73 13.25 11.56 -12.51
C LYS A 73 12.66 10.17 -12.71
N ILE A 74 11.73 9.71 -11.84
CA ILE A 74 11.09 8.40 -12.05
C ILE A 74 10.51 8.34 -13.46
N ASN A 75 11.01 7.41 -14.25
CA ASN A 75 10.52 7.12 -15.58
C ASN A 75 10.27 5.62 -15.72
N ILE A 76 9.04 5.20 -15.38
CA ILE A 76 8.64 3.79 -15.41
C ILE A 76 8.73 3.18 -16.81
N LYS A 77 8.71 3.99 -17.89
CA LYS A 77 8.86 3.49 -19.28
C LYS A 77 10.23 2.83 -19.51
N LYS A 78 11.25 3.17 -18.71
CA LYS A 78 12.61 2.60 -18.81
C LYS A 78 12.79 1.34 -17.95
N SER A 79 11.74 0.84 -17.32
CA SER A 79 11.82 -0.36 -16.50
C SER A 79 11.83 -1.63 -17.35
N THR A 80 12.44 -2.67 -16.81
CA THR A 80 12.39 -4.02 -17.34
C THR A 80 11.32 -4.81 -16.59
N LYS A 81 10.45 -5.49 -17.30
CA LYS A 81 9.50 -6.45 -16.74
C LYS A 81 10.27 -7.69 -16.28
N ILE A 82 9.91 -8.20 -15.10
CA ILE A 82 10.41 -9.47 -14.59
C ILE A 82 9.33 -10.52 -14.90
N GLU A 83 9.67 -11.54 -15.68
CA GLU A 83 8.70 -12.54 -16.12
C GLU A 83 8.34 -13.50 -14.99
N SER A 84 7.03 -13.67 -14.76
CA SER A 84 6.49 -14.70 -13.87
C SER A 84 6.15 -15.99 -14.61
N PRO A 85 6.06 -17.14 -13.94
CA PRO A 85 5.51 -18.37 -14.53
C PRO A 85 4.07 -18.14 -15.05
N LYS A 86 3.66 -18.90 -16.09
CA LYS A 86 2.34 -18.75 -16.73
C LYS A 86 1.14 -18.92 -15.79
N ASN A 87 1.30 -19.68 -14.71
CA ASN A 87 0.28 -19.96 -13.72
C ASN A 87 0.40 -19.12 -12.45
N ALA A 88 1.20 -18.05 -12.49
CA ALA A 88 1.39 -17.16 -11.35
C ALA A 88 1.40 -15.69 -11.78
N GLU A 89 0.88 -14.82 -10.92
CA GLU A 89 1.12 -13.39 -10.99
C GLU A 89 1.95 -12.93 -9.78
N TRP A 90 2.79 -11.92 -9.98
CA TRP A 90 3.66 -11.38 -8.96
C TRP A 90 3.36 -9.92 -8.71
N ALA A 91 3.21 -9.57 -7.42
CA ALA A 91 2.85 -8.23 -6.98
C ALA A 91 3.60 -7.82 -5.71
N ASP A 92 3.41 -6.60 -5.25
CA ASP A 92 3.91 -6.05 -3.99
C ASP A 92 5.42 -6.23 -3.75
N PRO A 93 6.31 -5.82 -4.67
CA PRO A 93 7.74 -6.11 -4.54
C PRO A 93 8.44 -5.24 -3.51
N PHE A 94 9.12 -5.86 -2.53
CA PHE A 94 10.03 -5.20 -1.60
C PHE A 94 11.48 -5.64 -1.87
N ILE A 95 12.35 -4.71 -2.26
CA ILE A 95 13.77 -4.97 -2.43
C ILE A 95 14.54 -4.69 -1.14
N PHE A 96 15.45 -5.59 -0.79
CA PHE A 96 16.27 -5.47 0.41
C PHE A 96 17.72 -5.87 0.12
N SER A 97 18.65 -4.95 0.40
CA SER A 97 20.10 -5.20 0.23
C SER A 97 20.70 -5.82 1.49
N TYR A 98 21.39 -6.94 1.36
CA TYR A 98 22.08 -7.62 2.45
C TYR A 98 23.29 -8.41 1.96
N LYS A 99 24.47 -8.21 2.60
CA LYS A 99 25.73 -8.87 2.26
C LYS A 99 26.05 -8.79 0.77
N ASN A 100 26.03 -7.59 0.21
CA ASN A 100 26.31 -7.28 -1.22
C ASN A 100 25.36 -7.96 -2.22
N LYS A 101 24.23 -8.47 -1.77
CA LYS A 101 23.18 -9.03 -2.61
C LYS A 101 21.88 -8.24 -2.43
N ASN A 102 21.08 -8.19 -3.48
CA ASN A 102 19.74 -7.63 -3.45
C ASN A 102 18.73 -8.78 -3.54
N TYR A 103 17.78 -8.79 -2.61
CA TYR A 103 16.69 -9.74 -2.57
C TYR A 103 15.38 -9.00 -2.81
N VAL A 104 14.54 -9.51 -3.68
CA VAL A 104 13.19 -9.00 -3.89
C VAL A 104 12.21 -9.99 -3.27
N PHE A 105 11.45 -9.53 -2.29
CA PHE A 105 10.34 -10.25 -1.68
C PHE A 105 9.07 -9.79 -2.37
N PHE A 106 8.15 -10.71 -2.66
CA PHE A 106 6.95 -10.39 -3.41
C PHE A 106 5.81 -11.34 -3.08
N GLU A 107 4.60 -10.89 -3.35
CA GLU A 107 3.44 -11.75 -3.44
C GLU A 107 3.57 -12.62 -4.69
N ASN A 108 3.45 -13.93 -4.50
CA ASN A 108 3.40 -14.92 -5.56
C ASN A 108 2.02 -15.57 -5.52
N ASN A 109 1.08 -15.06 -6.31
CA ASN A 109 -0.28 -15.55 -6.36
C ASN A 109 -0.38 -16.69 -7.36
N ASP A 110 -0.80 -17.87 -6.88
CA ASP A 110 -1.12 -19.03 -7.69
C ASP A 110 -2.49 -18.83 -8.35
N LEU A 111 -2.51 -18.69 -9.66
CA LEU A 111 -3.73 -18.40 -10.42
C LEU A 111 -4.75 -19.55 -10.38
N ASN A 112 -4.30 -20.79 -10.19
CA ASN A 112 -5.20 -21.93 -10.08
C ASN A 112 -5.92 -21.96 -8.72
N LEU A 113 -5.23 -21.54 -7.66
CA LEU A 113 -5.74 -21.51 -6.30
C LEU A 113 -6.33 -20.16 -5.90
N ASN A 114 -6.06 -19.11 -6.70
CA ASN A 114 -6.34 -17.71 -6.38
C ASN A 114 -5.89 -17.36 -4.95
N ARG A 115 -4.63 -17.71 -4.64
CA ARG A 115 -4.08 -17.57 -3.30
C ARG A 115 -2.63 -17.12 -3.33
N GLY A 116 -2.37 -15.97 -2.73
CA GLY A 116 -1.05 -15.41 -2.55
C GLY A 116 -0.24 -16.15 -1.47
N LYS A 117 1.03 -16.32 -1.74
CA LYS A 117 2.08 -16.77 -0.83
C LYS A 117 3.26 -15.78 -0.92
N ILE A 118 4.13 -15.77 0.08
CA ILE A 118 5.31 -14.91 0.03
C ILE A 118 6.49 -15.69 -0.52
N SER A 119 7.10 -15.14 -1.56
CA SER A 119 8.34 -15.63 -2.17
C SER A 119 9.42 -14.56 -2.12
N PHE A 120 10.66 -14.97 -2.30
CA PHE A 120 11.75 -14.06 -2.61
C PHE A 120 12.61 -14.62 -3.75
N GLY A 121 13.29 -13.72 -4.46
CA GLY A 121 14.36 -14.05 -5.42
C GLY A 121 15.59 -13.19 -5.16
N GLU A 122 16.75 -13.65 -5.59
CA GLU A 122 17.97 -12.87 -5.63
C GLU A 122 18.02 -12.11 -6.95
N LEU A 123 18.22 -10.79 -6.88
CA LEU A 123 18.32 -9.95 -8.07
C LEU A 123 19.69 -10.15 -8.74
N HIS A 124 19.66 -10.55 -10.00
CA HIS A 124 20.84 -10.68 -10.85
C HIS A 124 20.61 -9.93 -12.18
N GLY A 125 21.33 -8.84 -12.38
CA GLY A 125 20.97 -7.90 -13.46
C GLY A 125 19.57 -7.33 -13.27
N ASN A 126 18.69 -7.60 -14.22
CA ASN A 126 17.27 -7.18 -14.16
C ASN A 126 16.31 -8.36 -13.91
N ASP A 127 16.82 -9.54 -13.58
CA ASP A 127 16.03 -10.74 -13.36
C ASP A 127 16.14 -11.28 -11.94
N LEU A 128 15.19 -12.13 -11.55
CA LEU A 128 15.19 -12.84 -10.28
C LEU A 128 15.63 -14.28 -10.47
N ILE A 129 16.67 -14.68 -9.75
CA ILE A 129 17.16 -16.06 -9.68
C ILE A 129 16.96 -16.65 -8.29
N ASN A 130 17.11 -17.96 -8.15
CA ASN A 130 17.00 -18.66 -6.86
C ASN A 130 15.67 -18.38 -6.12
N ILE A 131 14.59 -18.30 -6.86
CA ILE A 131 13.25 -17.99 -6.32
C ILE A 131 12.80 -19.11 -5.39
N LYS A 132 12.33 -18.72 -4.19
CA LYS A 132 11.87 -19.64 -3.15
C LYS A 132 10.64 -19.10 -2.43
N ASP A 133 9.66 -19.97 -2.20
CA ASP A 133 8.55 -19.70 -1.30
C ASP A 133 9.06 -19.73 0.15
N ILE A 134 8.68 -18.74 0.95
CA ILE A 134 9.12 -18.61 2.36
C ILE A 134 7.99 -18.63 3.36
N LEU A 135 6.79 -18.19 2.96
CA LEU A 135 5.56 -18.36 3.72
C LEU A 135 4.43 -18.80 2.79
N LYS A 136 3.80 -19.91 3.14
CA LYS A 136 2.64 -20.46 2.43
C LYS A 136 1.65 -21.04 3.45
N PHE A 137 0.41 -20.56 3.40
CA PHE A 137 -0.65 -20.98 4.32
C PHE A 137 -1.94 -21.30 3.56
N LYS A 138 -2.97 -21.75 4.29
CA LYS A 138 -4.32 -21.97 3.73
C LYS A 138 -5.11 -20.67 3.48
N TYR A 139 -4.54 -19.52 3.86
CA TYR A 139 -5.08 -18.17 3.65
C TYR A 139 -4.14 -17.34 2.81
N HIS A 140 -4.67 -16.28 2.21
CA HIS A 140 -3.94 -15.37 1.33
C HIS A 140 -2.86 -14.58 2.08
N LEU A 141 -1.71 -14.40 1.45
CA LEU A 141 -0.61 -13.53 1.90
C LEU A 141 -0.18 -12.61 0.76
N SER A 142 -0.03 -11.33 1.07
CA SER A 142 0.47 -10.29 0.16
C SER A 142 1.40 -9.33 0.90
N TYR A 143 1.86 -8.28 0.25
CA TYR A 143 2.57 -7.14 0.82
C TYR A 143 3.71 -7.53 1.79
N PRO A 144 4.77 -8.22 1.36
CA PRO A 144 5.82 -8.77 2.22
C PRO A 144 6.78 -7.72 2.76
N PHE A 145 6.33 -6.85 3.64
CA PHE A 145 7.17 -5.79 4.21
C PHE A 145 8.32 -6.34 5.04
N ILE A 146 9.56 -5.99 4.65
CA ILE A 146 10.78 -6.35 5.40
C ILE A 146 11.22 -5.19 6.26
N TRP A 147 11.41 -5.48 7.56
CA TRP A 147 11.90 -4.51 8.53
C TRP A 147 13.14 -5.04 9.24
N LYS A 148 14.23 -4.28 9.20
CA LYS A 148 15.44 -4.56 9.97
C LYS A 148 15.44 -3.70 11.24
N SER A 149 15.59 -4.33 12.40
CA SER A 149 15.75 -3.66 13.68
C SER A 149 16.93 -4.27 14.41
N LYS A 150 17.95 -3.45 14.67
CA LYS A 150 19.26 -3.91 15.18
C LYS A 150 19.79 -5.02 14.24
N ASN A 151 20.11 -6.20 14.80
CA ASN A 151 20.61 -7.36 14.04
C ASN A 151 19.52 -8.34 13.60
N ASN A 152 18.23 -8.00 13.79
CA ASN A 152 17.13 -8.89 13.47
C ASN A 152 16.38 -8.41 12.24
N PHE A 153 15.92 -9.37 11.43
CA PHE A 153 15.04 -9.12 10.31
C PHE A 153 13.64 -9.63 10.65
N TYR A 154 12.64 -8.84 10.30
CA TYR A 154 11.23 -9.14 10.46
C TYR A 154 10.53 -9.06 9.13
N LEU A 155 9.65 -10.01 8.88
CA LEU A 155 8.74 -10.04 7.73
C LEU A 155 7.33 -9.82 8.27
N ILE A 156 6.65 -8.83 7.72
CA ILE A 156 5.31 -8.41 8.12
C ILE A 156 4.44 -8.40 6.85
N PRO A 157 3.96 -9.56 6.42
CA PRO A 157 3.06 -9.63 5.28
C PRO A 157 1.65 -9.20 5.68
N GLU A 158 0.82 -8.89 4.71
CA GLU A 158 -0.60 -8.79 4.92
C GLU A 158 -1.17 -10.16 5.31
N THR A 159 -1.97 -10.17 6.37
CA THR A 159 -2.69 -11.33 6.91
C THR A 159 -4.13 -10.97 7.25
N SER A 160 -4.77 -10.18 6.40
CA SER A 160 -6.10 -9.59 6.61
C SER A 160 -7.19 -10.63 6.84
N GLU A 161 -7.16 -11.78 6.15
CA GLU A 161 -8.08 -12.90 6.40
C GLU A 161 -8.01 -13.43 7.84
N LYS A 162 -6.91 -13.22 8.54
CA LYS A 162 -6.76 -13.58 9.97
C LYS A 162 -7.21 -12.46 10.90
N LYS A 163 -7.69 -11.34 10.36
CA LYS A 163 -8.10 -10.16 11.13
C LYS A 163 -7.04 -9.76 12.16
N SER A 164 -5.78 -9.74 11.74
CA SER A 164 -4.64 -9.42 12.61
C SER A 164 -3.37 -9.27 11.79
N ILE A 165 -2.37 -8.60 12.35
CA ILE A 165 -1.04 -8.51 11.73
C ILE A 165 -0.15 -9.55 12.38
N HIS A 166 0.31 -10.52 11.59
CA HIS A 166 1.30 -11.49 12.01
C HIS A 166 2.70 -11.03 11.62
N ILE A 167 3.66 -11.26 12.51
CA ILE A 167 5.06 -10.88 12.33
C ILE A 167 5.91 -12.14 12.42
N TRP A 168 6.80 -12.32 11.46
CA TRP A 168 7.83 -13.37 11.47
C TRP A 168 9.21 -12.76 11.68
N LYS A 169 10.08 -13.49 12.36
CA LYS A 169 11.48 -13.15 12.56
C LYS A 169 12.36 -14.14 11.80
N ALA A 170 13.37 -13.64 11.09
CA ALA A 170 14.31 -14.52 10.39
C ALA A 170 15.10 -15.39 11.38
N LYS A 171 15.13 -16.70 11.11
CA LYS A 171 16.13 -17.64 11.64
C LYS A 171 17.42 -17.55 10.81
N LYS A 172 17.27 -17.55 9.46
CA LYS A 172 18.33 -17.36 8.48
C LYS A 172 17.80 -16.51 7.34
N PHE A 173 18.20 -15.23 7.29
CA PHE A 173 17.80 -14.31 6.24
C PHE A 173 18.50 -14.70 4.90
N PRO A 174 17.80 -14.69 3.75
CA PRO A 174 16.40 -14.28 3.55
C PRO A 174 15.39 -15.43 3.62
N SER A 175 15.84 -16.68 3.79
CA SER A 175 15.07 -17.88 3.41
C SER A 175 14.32 -18.58 4.54
N GLN A 176 14.69 -18.39 5.81
CA GLN A 176 14.07 -19.11 6.92
C GLN A 176 13.48 -18.17 7.96
N TRP A 177 12.19 -18.32 8.20
CA TRP A 177 11.41 -17.46 9.07
C TRP A 177 10.69 -18.28 10.14
N LYS A 178 10.55 -17.71 11.34
CA LYS A 178 9.72 -18.26 12.41
C LYS A 178 8.70 -17.22 12.85
N TYR A 179 7.51 -17.69 13.19
CA TYR A 179 6.53 -16.83 13.82
C TYR A 179 7.12 -16.13 15.05
N PHE A 180 6.82 -14.84 15.17
CA PHE A 180 7.35 -14.03 16.26
C PHE A 180 6.22 -13.48 17.14
N LYS A 181 5.23 -12.83 16.54
CA LYS A 181 4.18 -12.16 17.30
C LYS A 181 2.95 -11.83 16.43
N THR A 182 1.78 -11.74 17.06
CA THR A 182 0.58 -11.11 16.48
C THR A 182 0.32 -9.78 17.15
N ILE A 183 0.01 -8.77 16.36
CA ILE A 183 -0.42 -7.43 16.81
C ILE A 183 -1.75 -7.06 16.14
N LEU A 184 -2.46 -6.06 16.66
CA LEU A 184 -3.77 -5.59 16.17
C LEU A 184 -4.71 -6.76 15.90
N LYS A 185 -5.01 -7.52 16.96
CA LYS A 185 -5.91 -8.68 16.92
C LYS A 185 -7.35 -8.25 16.72
N ASN A 186 -8.11 -9.07 15.97
CA ASN A 186 -9.52 -8.85 15.63
C ASN A 186 -9.75 -7.58 14.78
N GLU A 187 -8.72 -7.14 14.05
CA GLU A 187 -8.77 -5.98 13.17
C GLU A 187 -8.41 -6.37 11.75
N PHE A 188 -9.21 -5.94 10.78
CA PHE A 188 -8.92 -6.12 9.36
C PHE A 188 -7.87 -5.09 8.94
N CYS A 189 -6.61 -5.52 8.85
CA CYS A 189 -5.48 -4.66 8.54
C CYS A 189 -4.81 -5.09 7.23
N CYS A 190 -4.49 -4.10 6.38
CA CYS A 190 -3.79 -4.29 5.10
C CYS A 190 -2.54 -3.41 5.02
N ASP A 191 -1.64 -3.78 4.13
CA ASP A 191 -0.49 -2.98 3.65
C ASP A 191 0.31 -2.31 4.78
N THR A 192 0.69 -3.10 5.79
CA THR A 192 1.40 -2.59 6.96
C THR A 192 2.83 -2.23 6.65
N THR A 193 3.20 -0.99 6.89
CA THR A 193 4.55 -0.44 6.68
C THR A 193 5.09 0.17 7.97
N ILE A 194 6.40 0.04 8.22
CA ILE A 194 7.07 0.75 9.30
C ILE A 194 7.98 1.82 8.72
N ILE A 195 7.81 3.03 9.21
CA ILE A 195 8.69 4.16 8.92
C ILE A 195 9.40 4.63 10.19
N LYS A 196 10.51 5.33 10.01
CA LYS A 196 11.31 5.87 11.09
C LYS A 196 11.38 7.38 10.97
N ASP A 197 10.98 8.10 12.00
CA ASP A 197 11.04 9.56 12.00
C ASP A 197 12.47 10.09 12.24
N LYS A 198 12.65 11.40 12.17
CA LYS A 198 13.95 12.07 12.39
C LYS A 198 14.48 11.88 13.81
N SER A 199 13.62 11.63 14.77
CA SER A 199 13.96 11.34 16.18
C SER A 199 14.18 9.85 16.45
N ASN A 200 14.33 9.04 15.39
CA ASN A 200 14.51 7.59 15.47
C ASN A 200 13.33 6.79 16.08
N ASN A 201 12.15 7.39 16.23
CA ASN A 201 10.97 6.64 16.62
C ASN A 201 10.48 5.79 15.43
N ASN A 202 10.00 4.59 15.72
CA ASN A 202 9.36 3.74 14.72
C ASN A 202 7.85 3.93 14.76
N TRP A 203 7.25 4.07 13.58
CA TRP A 203 5.83 4.25 13.38
C TRP A 203 5.30 3.17 12.45
N LEU A 204 4.26 2.51 12.87
CA LEU A 204 3.51 1.55 12.07
C LEU A 204 2.35 2.28 11.40
N LEU A 205 2.27 2.16 10.08
CA LEU A 205 1.21 2.65 9.24
C LEU A 205 0.47 1.45 8.68
N THR A 206 -0.84 1.41 8.80
CA THR A 206 -1.65 0.30 8.25
C THR A 206 -3.00 0.82 7.80
N ASN A 207 -3.56 0.19 6.80
CA ASN A 207 -4.91 0.47 6.35
C ASN A 207 -5.89 -0.44 7.06
N LYS A 208 -7.02 0.12 7.48
CA LYS A 208 -8.06 -0.63 8.19
C LYS A 208 -9.41 -0.35 7.59
N SER A 209 -10.29 -1.32 7.68
CA SER A 209 -11.72 -1.11 7.48
C SER A 209 -12.42 -1.23 8.82
N ASN A 210 -13.18 -0.21 9.18
CA ASN A 210 -14.00 -0.21 10.40
C ASN A 210 -15.47 -0.47 10.10
N ASP A 211 -15.82 -0.64 8.85
CA ASP A 211 -17.19 -0.93 8.45
C ASP A 211 -17.36 -2.40 8.00
N SER A 212 -18.60 -2.79 7.78
CA SER A 212 -18.97 -4.13 7.34
C SER A 212 -18.52 -4.45 5.89
N SER A 213 -18.04 -3.44 5.14
CA SER A 213 -17.57 -3.66 3.77
C SER A 213 -16.23 -4.36 3.71
N ASN A 214 -15.45 -4.34 4.81
CA ASN A 214 -14.06 -4.77 4.84
C ASN A 214 -13.19 -4.14 3.74
N ASP A 215 -13.52 -2.92 3.31
CA ASP A 215 -12.75 -2.17 2.32
C ASP A 215 -11.65 -1.33 2.99
N PRO A 216 -10.38 -1.74 2.93
CA PRO A 216 -9.27 -1.04 3.58
C PRO A 216 -8.75 0.15 2.78
N ASN A 217 -9.37 0.50 1.65
CA ASN A 217 -8.85 1.53 0.75
C ASN A 217 -8.98 2.94 1.31
N ASN A 218 -9.89 3.15 2.26
CA ASN A 218 -10.38 4.48 2.63
C ASN A 218 -9.67 5.09 3.84
N GLU A 219 -9.07 4.31 4.72
CA GLU A 219 -8.59 4.80 6.01
C GLU A 219 -7.14 4.41 6.30
N LEU A 220 -6.32 5.38 6.71
CA LEU A 220 -4.94 5.16 7.17
C LEU A 220 -4.86 5.34 8.69
N TYR A 221 -4.30 4.36 9.36
CA TYR A 221 -4.04 4.36 10.80
C TYR A 221 -2.54 4.37 11.09
N VAL A 222 -2.16 5.15 12.10
CA VAL A 222 -0.77 5.34 12.53
C VAL A 222 -0.62 4.97 13.99
N TYR A 223 0.44 4.25 14.32
CA TYR A 223 0.77 3.84 15.69
C TYR A 223 2.25 4.06 15.97
N LYS A 224 2.59 4.62 17.12
CA LYS A 224 3.97 4.65 17.60
C LYS A 224 4.34 3.30 18.18
N ILE A 225 5.46 2.72 17.73
CA ILE A 225 5.96 1.43 18.21
C ILE A 225 6.87 1.67 19.42
N ILE A 226 6.57 1.06 20.54
CA ILE A 226 7.42 1.07 21.74
C ILE A 226 8.07 -0.29 21.92
N GLY A 227 9.40 -0.26 22.06
CA GLY A 227 10.22 -1.46 22.11
C GLY A 227 10.09 -2.28 20.82
N ASN A 228 10.31 -3.58 20.89
CA ASN A 228 10.15 -4.49 19.74
C ASN A 228 8.68 -4.98 19.65
N PHE A 229 7.76 -4.10 19.30
CA PHE A 229 6.30 -4.30 19.32
C PHE A 229 5.75 -4.63 20.73
N ARG A 230 6.41 -4.20 21.81
CA ARG A 230 5.89 -4.42 23.17
C ARG A 230 4.57 -3.69 23.36
N LYS A 231 4.47 -2.46 22.83
CA LYS A 231 3.25 -1.64 22.88
C LYS A 231 3.13 -0.85 21.57
N LEU A 232 1.91 -0.72 21.09
CA LEU A 232 1.52 0.20 20.02
C LEU A 232 0.69 1.33 20.65
N ILE A 233 1.12 2.57 20.45
CA ILE A 233 0.37 3.75 20.91
C ILE A 233 -0.33 4.32 19.68
N PRO A 234 -1.68 4.32 19.63
CA PRO A 234 -2.39 4.86 18.50
C PRO A 234 -2.20 6.38 18.41
N HIS A 235 -2.11 6.88 17.18
CA HIS A 235 -2.16 8.31 16.93
C HIS A 235 -3.53 8.88 17.36
N LYS A 236 -3.55 10.06 17.99
CA LYS A 236 -4.79 10.64 18.54
C LYS A 236 -5.85 10.95 17.49
N LEU A 237 -5.44 11.23 16.26
CA LEU A 237 -6.31 11.55 15.13
C LEU A 237 -6.64 10.35 14.23
N ASN A 238 -6.40 9.10 14.67
CA ASN A 238 -6.73 7.94 13.84
C ASN A 238 -8.23 7.84 13.51
N PRO A 239 -8.60 7.58 12.23
CA PRO A 239 -7.74 7.50 11.06
C PRO A 239 -7.17 8.87 10.66
N VAL A 240 -5.85 8.91 10.36
CA VAL A 240 -5.17 10.17 9.99
C VAL A 240 -5.48 10.63 8.57
N ILE A 241 -5.92 9.73 7.71
CA ILE A 241 -6.42 9.99 6.35
C ILE A 241 -7.68 9.18 6.13
N THR A 242 -8.69 9.82 5.51
CA THR A 242 -9.96 9.20 5.11
C THR A 242 -10.26 9.60 3.66
N ASP A 243 -9.50 9.02 2.71
CA ASP A 243 -9.66 9.27 1.27
C ASP A 243 -9.05 8.08 0.48
N CYS A 244 -9.87 7.34 -0.26
CA CYS A 244 -9.42 6.18 -1.06
C CYS A 244 -8.33 6.53 -2.09
N ARG A 245 -8.25 7.79 -2.53
CA ARG A 245 -7.24 8.23 -3.49
C ARG A 245 -5.85 8.36 -2.88
N THR A 246 -5.70 8.27 -1.55
CA THR A 246 -4.41 8.51 -0.89
C THR A 246 -4.21 7.73 0.41
N ALA A 247 -5.24 7.14 1.01
CA ALA A 247 -5.10 6.46 2.29
C ALA A 247 -4.27 5.18 2.20
N ARG A 248 -4.50 4.32 1.18
CA ARG A 248 -3.91 2.99 1.12
C ARG A 248 -2.41 3.04 0.85
N ASN A 249 -1.62 2.35 1.70
CA ASN A 249 -0.18 2.24 1.53
C ASN A 249 0.19 1.53 0.21
N ALA A 250 1.36 1.87 -0.33
CA ALA A 250 1.85 1.37 -1.60
C ALA A 250 3.36 1.08 -1.57
N GLY A 251 3.83 0.47 -0.49
CA GLY A 251 5.24 0.17 -0.31
C GLY A 251 5.98 1.19 0.54
N LYS A 252 7.29 1.33 0.31
CA LYS A 252 8.17 2.20 1.09
C LYS A 252 9.28 2.76 0.24
N LEU A 253 9.56 4.05 0.40
CA LEU A 253 10.70 4.71 -0.23
C LEU A 253 11.75 5.10 0.81
N LEU A 254 12.99 4.66 0.55
CA LEU A 254 14.17 4.95 1.37
C LEU A 254 14.95 6.09 0.74
N ILE A 255 14.80 7.31 1.26
CA ILE A 255 15.49 8.50 0.79
C ILE A 255 16.13 9.19 1.98
N PRO A 256 17.44 9.44 1.93
CA PRO A 256 18.14 10.12 3.02
C PRO A 256 17.47 11.43 3.41
N ASN A 257 17.31 11.63 4.73
CA ASN A 257 16.77 12.87 5.34
C ASN A 257 15.34 13.25 4.92
N LYS A 258 14.60 12.35 4.26
CA LYS A 258 13.22 12.58 3.85
C LYS A 258 12.34 11.41 4.24
N LEU A 259 11.10 11.72 4.60
CA LEU A 259 10.12 10.73 4.99
C LEU A 259 9.01 10.68 3.92
N PHE A 260 9.13 9.73 3.01
CA PHE A 260 8.14 9.53 1.96
C PHE A 260 7.26 8.33 2.22
N ARG A 261 5.98 8.48 1.95
CA ARG A 261 4.98 7.43 1.94
C ARG A 261 4.37 7.30 0.54
N PRO A 262 4.66 6.22 -0.17
CA PRO A 262 3.86 5.87 -1.33
C PRO A 262 2.44 5.51 -0.91
N SER A 263 1.44 5.93 -1.68
CA SER A 263 0.06 5.50 -1.50
C SER A 263 -0.59 5.16 -2.83
N GLN A 264 -1.52 4.24 -2.80
CA GLN A 264 -2.33 3.86 -3.96
C GLN A 264 -3.32 4.96 -4.30
N ILE A 265 -3.59 5.10 -5.60
CA ILE A 265 -4.73 5.87 -6.09
C ILE A 265 -5.82 4.86 -6.42
N ASN A 266 -6.91 4.91 -5.65
CA ASN A 266 -8.10 4.09 -5.87
C ASN A 266 -9.29 5.02 -6.08
N ASP A 267 -10.15 4.74 -7.03
CA ASP A 267 -11.37 5.51 -7.27
C ASP A 267 -12.48 4.64 -7.89
N SER A 268 -13.54 5.28 -8.35
CA SER A 268 -14.67 4.58 -9.00
C SER A 268 -14.29 3.87 -10.32
N THR A 269 -13.11 4.17 -10.90
CA THR A 269 -12.65 3.55 -12.15
C THR A 269 -11.82 2.30 -11.89
N GLY A 270 -11.21 2.17 -10.72
CA GLY A 270 -10.46 0.97 -10.39
C GLY A 270 -9.62 1.03 -9.12
N TYR A 271 -9.11 -0.13 -8.79
CA TYR A 271 -8.14 -0.38 -7.71
C TYR A 271 -6.72 -0.26 -8.25
N GLY A 272 -5.86 0.46 -7.53
CA GLY A 272 -4.45 0.56 -7.85
C GLY A 272 -4.18 1.18 -9.23
N ILE A 273 -4.94 2.20 -9.63
CA ILE A 273 -4.80 2.84 -10.94
C ILE A 273 -3.53 3.69 -11.08
N GLY A 274 -2.85 3.95 -9.99
CA GLY A 274 -1.61 4.71 -9.93
C GLY A 274 -1.13 4.92 -8.50
N LEU A 275 -0.02 5.66 -8.36
CA LEU A 275 0.64 5.95 -7.09
C LEU A 275 0.75 7.45 -6.84
N ASN A 276 0.54 7.83 -5.57
CA ASN A 276 1.06 9.08 -5.04
C ASN A 276 2.39 8.82 -4.32
N ILE A 277 3.32 9.73 -4.45
CA ILE A 277 4.48 9.85 -3.58
C ILE A 277 4.23 11.05 -2.66
N ASN A 278 3.99 10.76 -1.39
CA ASN A 278 3.68 11.78 -0.40
C ASN A 278 4.90 12.05 0.47
N ASN A 279 5.20 13.32 0.70
CA ASN A 279 6.16 13.74 1.72
C ASN A 279 5.41 13.90 3.03
N ILE A 280 5.84 13.21 4.08
CA ILE A 280 5.32 13.41 5.42
C ILE A 280 6.05 14.61 6.02
N ASP A 281 5.34 15.70 6.20
CA ASP A 281 5.87 16.96 6.72
C ASP A 281 5.84 16.97 8.25
N LYS A 282 4.84 16.31 8.88
CA LYS A 282 4.67 16.24 10.32
C LYS A 282 4.19 14.87 10.78
N LEU A 283 4.85 14.30 11.79
CA LEU A 283 4.51 13.00 12.36
C LEU A 283 4.90 12.97 13.85
N ASN A 284 3.90 13.05 14.70
CA ASN A 284 3.99 12.83 16.13
C ASN A 284 2.66 12.24 16.63
N LEU A 285 2.40 12.11 17.93
CA LEU A 285 1.17 11.50 18.43
C LEU A 285 -0.08 12.39 18.28
N ASP A 286 0.12 13.69 18.11
CA ASP A 286 -0.95 14.69 18.10
C ASP A 286 -1.25 15.24 16.71
N SER A 287 -0.33 15.07 15.76
CA SER A 287 -0.45 15.63 14.42
C SER A 287 0.23 14.78 13.35
N TYR A 288 -0.47 14.65 12.21
CA TYR A 288 -0.01 14.01 10.99
C TYR A 288 -0.33 14.93 9.81
N GLU A 289 0.70 15.27 9.03
CA GLU A 289 0.55 16.08 7.82
C GLU A 289 1.40 15.48 6.71
N GLU A 290 0.80 15.29 5.54
CA GLU A 290 1.53 14.88 4.34
C GLU A 290 1.01 15.63 3.11
N ARG A 291 1.85 15.75 2.10
CA ARG A 291 1.48 16.33 0.79
C ARG A 291 2.00 15.49 -0.35
N THR A 292 1.19 15.32 -1.37
CA THR A 292 1.60 14.63 -2.60
C THR A 292 2.61 15.50 -3.37
N VAL A 293 3.79 14.94 -3.62
CA VAL A 293 4.85 15.61 -4.39
C VAL A 293 4.96 15.07 -5.82
N LYS A 294 4.43 13.87 -6.08
CA LYS A 294 4.42 13.26 -7.42
C LYS A 294 3.29 12.24 -7.53
N ARG A 295 2.72 12.14 -8.74
CA ARG A 295 1.84 11.05 -9.14
C ARG A 295 2.48 10.26 -10.26
N ILE A 296 2.28 8.95 -10.26
CA ILE A 296 2.82 8.00 -11.22
C ILE A 296 1.67 7.13 -11.69
N PHE A 297 1.50 7.02 -13.01
CA PHE A 297 0.44 6.22 -13.62
C PHE A 297 1.06 5.22 -14.62
N PRO A 298 0.45 4.05 -14.80
CA PRO A 298 0.99 2.98 -15.64
C PRO A 298 0.93 3.27 -17.15
N TYR A 299 0.09 4.15 -17.61
CA TYR A 299 -0.21 4.39 -19.04
C TYR A 299 1.00 4.70 -19.93
N LYS A 300 2.18 4.89 -19.36
CA LYS A 300 3.44 5.00 -20.12
C LYS A 300 4.00 3.64 -20.55
N ILE A 301 3.47 2.54 -20.00
CA ILE A 301 3.77 1.16 -20.39
C ILE A 301 2.56 0.66 -21.19
N PRO A 302 2.74 0.14 -22.41
CA PRO A 302 1.64 -0.33 -23.22
C PRO A 302 0.80 -1.44 -22.55
N ASN A 303 -0.51 -1.46 -22.83
CA ASN A 303 -1.46 -2.47 -22.35
C ASN A 303 -1.53 -2.59 -20.81
N THR A 304 -1.41 -1.46 -20.08
CA THR A 304 -1.45 -1.45 -18.62
C THR A 304 -2.53 -0.52 -18.10
N ASP A 305 -3.13 -0.89 -16.95
CA ASP A 305 -4.19 -0.12 -16.30
C ASP A 305 -4.02 0.02 -14.77
N GLY A 306 -2.97 -0.60 -14.18
CA GLY A 306 -2.72 -0.55 -12.75
C GLY A 306 -1.23 -0.43 -12.39
N LEU A 307 -0.98 0.25 -11.28
CA LEU A 307 0.33 0.43 -10.64
C LEU A 307 0.04 0.69 -9.16
N HIS A 308 0.31 -0.24 -8.25
CA HIS A 308 -0.14 -0.09 -6.88
C HIS A 308 0.92 -0.24 -5.81
N HIS A 309 2.15 -0.61 -6.18
CA HIS A 309 3.24 -0.76 -5.22
C HIS A 309 4.57 -0.22 -5.77
N ILE A 310 5.39 0.37 -4.91
CA ILE A 310 6.76 0.81 -5.23
C ILE A 310 7.67 0.72 -4.02
N ASN A 311 8.87 0.21 -4.24
CA ASN A 311 9.92 0.17 -3.22
C ASN A 311 11.28 0.41 -3.86
N ASN A 312 12.28 0.81 -3.08
CA ASN A 312 13.63 1.02 -3.58
C ASN A 312 14.72 0.52 -2.64
N SER A 313 15.86 0.21 -3.22
CA SER A 313 17.16 0.13 -2.57
C SER A 313 18.03 1.32 -2.99
N ASP A 314 19.34 1.28 -2.72
CA ASP A 314 20.25 2.36 -3.09
C ASP A 314 20.39 2.55 -4.61
N LYS A 315 20.22 1.50 -5.42
CA LYS A 315 20.45 1.49 -6.85
C LYS A 315 19.24 1.11 -7.70
N HIS A 316 18.22 0.47 -7.08
CA HIS A 316 17.11 -0.12 -7.81
C HIS A 316 15.78 0.38 -7.26
N ILE A 317 14.83 0.58 -8.15
CA ILE A 317 13.42 0.70 -7.84
C ILE A 317 12.74 -0.56 -8.34
N VAL A 318 11.89 -1.15 -7.53
CA VAL A 318 10.97 -2.22 -7.90
C VAL A 318 9.55 -1.74 -7.73
N PHE A 319 8.67 -2.13 -8.62
CA PHE A 319 7.26 -1.79 -8.58
C PHE A 319 6.47 -2.86 -9.33
N ASP A 320 5.17 -2.83 -9.22
CA ASP A 320 4.30 -3.71 -9.98
C ASP A 320 3.46 -2.94 -10.99
N VAL A 321 3.05 -3.65 -12.03
CA VAL A 321 2.20 -3.11 -13.09
C VAL A 321 1.17 -4.15 -13.46
N ARG A 322 -0.09 -3.74 -13.61
CA ARG A 322 -1.16 -4.60 -14.07
C ARG A 322 -1.32 -4.49 -15.58
N TYR A 323 -1.16 -5.62 -16.25
CA TYR A 323 -1.33 -5.77 -17.69
C TYR A 323 -2.74 -6.22 -18.03
N ILE A 324 -3.32 -5.64 -19.06
CA ILE A 324 -4.57 -6.08 -19.68
C ILE A 324 -4.22 -7.16 -20.70
N ILE A 325 -4.76 -8.37 -20.55
CA ILE A 325 -4.52 -9.54 -21.40
C ILE A 325 -5.70 -9.71 -22.37
#